data_9fa5bced0e1e41b057f7e4d890e11051
#
_entry.id   9fa5bced0e1e41b057f7e4d890e11051
#
_cell.length_a   1.000
_cell.length_b   1.000
_cell.length_c   1.000
_cell.angle_alpha   90.00
_cell.angle_beta   90.00
_cell.angle_gamma   90.00
#
_symmetry.space_group_name_H-M   'P 1'
#
loop_
_entity.id
_entity.type
_entity.pdbx_description
1 polymer ?
#
loop_
_entity_poly.entity_id
_entity_poly.type
_entity_poly.pdbx_seq_one_letter_code
_entity_poly.pdbx_strand_id
1 'polypeptide(L)'
;MDRLLTLSLRYRFFTLVAIVMVVAAGLWSFAHLAIDAVPDLTPVQVQVLTRAPALGPVEVEEFVTFPIEASLNGLPALRELRSVSRYGLSAVTAIFDDSTDIYRARQLVAERLARAVERIPTEYGRPIMGPLTTGLGEVYQFTLKGPGYSPMALRTLLEWDIGMKLRAVPGVVEVNIWGGEPQQFHVIVDPAKLLSLKLSLKQIFDALQRNNALAGGGYIEHRREQLLIRGEALATRVSDLARIVVAHGSGGVPIYIADVAEVREASALRIGAATAMGDGETVIGMVQMLAGENAQRVVTQVKERVLEIQQTLPPGVVIKPYYDRTLFVSKVIRTVRNNLLEGGLLVIAVLFLFLGNLRAGLIVASAIPLSMLIAFTGMMQAGLSGNLMSLGAIDFGLLVDGSVVMVDNILRRLSASKNRQPEERLAQVLAAGREVLRPMTFAVGIIILVYLPILTLTGIEGKMFRPMAATVIMALAGSLLLAVTVTPLLSFWFAGTGGGHEETRLIRIMRGLYAPCLRWALARPMWPVAIAVGLFLLSLGLGARLGIEFVPRLDEGDLAVQVWRLPSVSLSEIGRAHV
;
A
#
# COMPACT_ATOMS: atom_id res chain seq x y z
N MET A 1 -18.38 -6.21 -34.83
CA MET A 1 -18.64 -7.51 -34.20
C MET A 1 -18.84 -8.64 -35.20
N ASP A 2 -19.74 -8.54 -36.19
CA ASP A 2 -19.97 -9.61 -37.21
C ASP A 2 -18.68 -9.98 -38.00
N ARG A 3 -17.87 -8.98 -38.36
CA ARG A 3 -16.55 -9.22 -39.01
C ARG A 3 -15.60 -10.00 -38.09
N LEU A 4 -15.60 -9.74 -36.80
CA LEU A 4 -14.76 -10.46 -35.82
C LEU A 4 -15.18 -11.94 -35.72
N LEU A 5 -16.48 -12.20 -35.62
CA LEU A 5 -17.02 -13.57 -35.60
C LEU A 5 -16.63 -14.34 -36.86
N THR A 6 -16.77 -13.69 -38.02
CA THR A 6 -16.44 -14.33 -39.31
C THR A 6 -14.93 -14.57 -39.45
N LEU A 7 -14.10 -13.60 -39.05
CA LEU A 7 -12.65 -13.69 -39.05
C LEU A 7 -12.14 -14.80 -38.12
N SER A 8 -12.66 -14.88 -36.91
CA SER A 8 -12.22 -15.89 -35.93
C SER A 8 -12.48 -17.31 -36.38
N LEU A 9 -13.61 -17.55 -37.04
CA LEU A 9 -13.95 -18.87 -37.59
C LEU A 9 -13.27 -19.18 -38.94
N ARG A 10 -12.95 -18.15 -39.75
CA ARG A 10 -12.23 -18.31 -41.01
C ARG A 10 -10.75 -18.54 -40.78
N TYR A 11 -10.12 -17.80 -39.90
CA TYR A 11 -8.69 -17.85 -39.57
C TYR A 11 -8.42 -18.54 -38.25
N ARG A 12 -8.86 -19.78 -38.10
CA ARG A 12 -8.86 -20.54 -36.82
C ARG A 12 -7.49 -20.62 -36.16
N PHE A 13 -6.43 -20.80 -36.98
CA PHE A 13 -5.05 -20.87 -36.49
C PHE A 13 -4.62 -19.55 -35.83
N PHE A 14 -4.90 -18.42 -36.48
CA PHE A 14 -4.56 -17.11 -35.91
C PHE A 14 -5.35 -16.81 -34.60
N THR A 15 -6.61 -17.25 -34.53
CA THR A 15 -7.40 -17.12 -33.30
C THR A 15 -6.79 -17.96 -32.19
N LEU A 16 -6.32 -19.18 -32.45
CA LEU A 16 -5.65 -20.02 -31.46
C LEU A 16 -4.33 -19.37 -30.99
N VAL A 17 -3.51 -18.85 -31.91
CA VAL A 17 -2.28 -18.12 -31.56
C VAL A 17 -2.61 -16.90 -30.70
N ALA A 18 -3.68 -16.15 -31.01
CA ALA A 18 -4.12 -15.01 -30.20
C ALA A 18 -4.54 -15.43 -28.79
N ILE A 19 -5.23 -16.57 -28.63
CA ILE A 19 -5.58 -17.12 -27.32
C ILE A 19 -4.31 -17.44 -26.53
N VAL A 20 -3.34 -18.12 -27.14
CA VAL A 20 -2.06 -18.45 -26.49
C VAL A 20 -1.32 -17.18 -26.05
N MET A 21 -1.30 -16.14 -26.90
CA MET A 21 -0.70 -14.86 -26.55
C MET A 21 -1.43 -14.18 -25.39
N VAL A 22 -2.76 -14.19 -25.37
CA VAL A 22 -3.56 -13.66 -24.25
C VAL A 22 -3.26 -14.41 -22.96
N VAL A 23 -3.16 -15.74 -23.02
CA VAL A 23 -2.81 -16.56 -21.85
C VAL A 23 -1.41 -16.22 -21.36
N ALA A 24 -0.42 -16.18 -22.27
CA ALA A 24 0.97 -15.86 -21.89
C ALA A 24 1.10 -14.44 -21.30
N ALA A 25 0.51 -13.44 -21.97
CA ALA A 25 0.51 -12.05 -21.51
C ALA A 25 -0.24 -11.90 -20.17
N GLY A 26 -1.37 -12.57 -20.03
CA GLY A 26 -2.18 -12.53 -18.81
C GLY A 26 -1.50 -13.17 -17.60
N LEU A 27 -0.87 -14.33 -17.79
CA LEU A 27 -0.09 -14.99 -16.73
C LEU A 27 1.13 -14.16 -16.33
N TRP A 28 1.83 -13.59 -17.32
CA TRP A 28 2.94 -12.70 -17.06
C TRP A 28 2.50 -11.45 -16.29
N SER A 29 1.38 -10.83 -16.71
CA SER A 29 0.79 -9.67 -16.03
C SER A 29 0.37 -10.01 -14.61
N PHE A 30 -0.27 -11.14 -14.38
CA PHE A 30 -0.66 -11.59 -13.05
C PHE A 30 0.55 -11.77 -12.10
N ALA A 31 1.65 -12.33 -12.61
CA ALA A 31 2.87 -12.52 -11.84
C ALA A 31 3.57 -11.20 -11.47
N HIS A 32 3.36 -10.13 -12.27
CA HIS A 32 4.00 -8.82 -12.05
C HIS A 32 3.04 -7.75 -11.51
N LEU A 33 1.75 -8.07 -11.38
CA LEU A 33 0.75 -7.16 -10.83
C LEU A 33 1.07 -6.87 -9.36
N ALA A 34 1.14 -5.59 -9.02
CA ALA A 34 1.23 -5.20 -7.61
C ALA A 34 -0.08 -5.55 -6.91
N ILE A 35 -0.03 -6.49 -5.97
CA ILE A 35 -1.20 -6.90 -5.19
C ILE A 35 -1.06 -6.32 -3.79
N ASP A 36 -2.04 -5.55 -3.37
CA ASP A 36 -2.17 -5.04 -2.01
C ASP A 36 -3.55 -5.41 -1.43
N ALA A 37 -3.71 -5.28 -0.12
CA ALA A 37 -4.97 -5.61 0.53
C ALA A 37 -6.06 -4.58 0.21
N VAL A 38 -5.70 -3.30 0.24
CA VAL A 38 -6.56 -2.15 -0.04
C VAL A 38 -5.85 -1.18 -0.99
N PRO A 39 -6.61 -0.38 -1.75
CA PRO A 39 -6.02 0.69 -2.52
C PRO A 39 -5.39 1.76 -1.59
N ASP A 40 -4.33 2.40 -2.05
CA ASP A 40 -3.73 3.51 -1.33
C ASP A 40 -4.65 4.75 -1.41
N LEU A 41 -5.21 5.12 -0.27
CA LEU A 41 -6.12 6.26 -0.14
C LEU A 41 -5.38 7.56 0.21
N THR A 42 -4.07 7.50 0.46
CA THR A 42 -3.27 8.65 0.86
C THR A 42 -3.37 9.76 -0.20
N PRO A 43 -3.73 10.99 0.18
CA PRO A 43 -3.71 12.11 -0.75
C PRO A 43 -2.28 12.42 -1.20
N VAL A 44 -2.13 13.15 -2.28
CA VAL A 44 -0.83 13.69 -2.68
C VAL A 44 -0.43 14.75 -1.66
N GLN A 45 0.49 14.39 -0.76
CA GLN A 45 0.87 15.25 0.35
C GLN A 45 2.38 15.30 0.56
N VAL A 46 2.84 16.45 1.04
CA VAL A 46 4.23 16.67 1.45
C VAL A 46 4.24 17.14 2.89
N GLN A 47 4.93 16.40 3.73
CA GLN A 47 5.08 16.74 5.14
C GLN A 47 6.42 17.45 5.37
N VAL A 48 6.40 18.53 6.15
CA VAL A 48 7.56 19.25 6.63
C VAL A 48 7.62 19.11 8.14
N LEU A 49 8.72 18.56 8.64
CA LEU A 49 8.95 18.31 10.04
C LEU A 49 10.07 19.23 10.55
N THR A 50 9.88 19.83 11.72
CA THR A 50 10.91 20.63 12.37
C THR A 50 11.02 20.23 13.83
N ARG A 51 12.19 19.74 14.22
CA ARG A 51 12.52 19.51 15.64
C ARG A 51 12.98 20.81 16.24
N ALA A 52 12.24 21.30 17.24
CA ALA A 52 12.48 22.55 17.97
C ALA A 52 12.65 22.26 19.47
N PRO A 53 13.73 21.59 19.89
CA PRO A 53 13.90 21.18 21.28
C PRO A 53 13.86 22.41 22.20
N ALA A 54 13.21 22.25 23.34
CA ALA A 54 13.01 23.28 24.38
C ALA A 54 11.94 24.35 24.10
N LEU A 55 11.27 24.36 22.95
CA LEU A 55 10.13 25.25 22.71
C LEU A 55 8.80 24.60 23.12
N GLY A 56 7.93 25.34 23.79
CA GLY A 56 6.56 24.96 24.07
C GLY A 56 5.68 24.99 22.81
N PRO A 57 4.45 24.47 22.87
CA PRO A 57 3.59 24.41 21.68
C PRO A 57 3.29 25.77 21.05
N VAL A 58 3.12 26.82 21.88
CA VAL A 58 2.82 28.19 21.42
C VAL A 58 4.03 28.80 20.72
N GLU A 59 5.22 28.65 21.32
CA GLU A 59 6.46 29.14 20.71
C GLU A 59 6.82 28.37 19.43
N VAL A 60 6.56 27.06 19.38
CA VAL A 60 6.70 26.27 18.16
C VAL A 60 5.75 26.78 17.07
N GLU A 61 4.51 27.11 17.41
CA GLU A 61 3.54 27.65 16.46
C GLU A 61 4.02 29.01 15.91
N GLU A 62 4.39 29.93 16.79
CA GLU A 62 4.73 31.30 16.42
C GLU A 62 6.04 31.39 15.64
N PHE A 63 7.10 30.72 16.10
CA PHE A 63 8.45 30.89 15.56
C PHE A 63 8.84 29.86 14.50
N VAL A 64 8.13 28.74 14.41
CA VAL A 64 8.48 27.66 13.47
C VAL A 64 7.34 27.33 12.52
N THR A 65 6.14 27.03 13.04
CA THR A 65 5.02 26.56 12.23
C THR A 65 4.48 27.66 11.32
N PHE A 66 4.19 28.84 11.86
CA PHE A 66 3.64 29.97 11.11
C PHE A 66 4.56 30.46 9.98
N PRO A 67 5.88 30.62 10.14
CA PRO A 67 6.78 30.95 9.04
C PRO A 67 6.77 29.92 7.90
N ILE A 68 6.63 28.63 8.22
CA ILE A 68 6.51 27.56 7.22
C ILE A 68 5.19 27.66 6.49
N GLU A 69 4.07 27.77 7.21
CA GLU A 69 2.72 27.91 6.63
C GLU A 69 2.64 29.13 5.72
N ALA A 70 3.12 30.28 6.20
CA ALA A 70 3.11 31.52 5.43
C ALA A 70 3.92 31.41 4.12
N SER A 71 4.99 30.62 4.11
CA SER A 71 5.80 30.41 2.90
C SER A 71 5.18 29.38 1.95
N LEU A 72 4.47 28.38 2.46
CA LEU A 72 3.82 27.34 1.66
C LEU A 72 2.45 27.75 1.14
N ASN A 73 1.82 28.75 1.74
CA ASN A 73 0.54 29.26 1.29
C ASN A 73 0.65 29.82 -0.15
N GLY A 74 -0.39 29.58 -0.96
CA GLY A 74 -0.43 29.99 -2.35
C GLY A 74 0.42 29.15 -3.31
N LEU A 75 0.86 27.94 -2.93
CA LEU A 75 1.45 26.98 -3.86
C LEU A 75 0.44 26.57 -4.94
N PRO A 76 0.86 26.37 -6.20
CA PRO A 76 0.00 25.83 -7.25
C PRO A 76 -0.55 24.46 -6.87
N ALA A 77 -1.84 24.23 -7.15
CA ALA A 77 -2.56 22.99 -6.86
C ALA A 77 -2.59 22.58 -5.36
N LEU A 78 -2.24 23.49 -4.45
CA LEU A 78 -2.41 23.28 -3.01
C LEU A 78 -3.91 23.32 -2.68
N ARG A 79 -4.42 22.22 -2.13
CA ARG A 79 -5.81 22.06 -1.72
C ARG A 79 -6.02 22.45 -0.27
N GLU A 80 -5.12 22.00 0.58
CA GLU A 80 -5.23 22.17 2.03
C GLU A 80 -3.85 22.21 2.67
N LEU A 81 -3.71 23.01 3.72
CA LEU A 81 -2.52 23.08 4.58
C LEU A 81 -2.95 22.76 6.01
N ARG A 82 -2.34 21.74 6.60
CA ARG A 82 -2.59 21.32 8.00
C ARG A 82 -1.31 21.38 8.79
N SER A 83 -1.40 21.80 10.03
CA SER A 83 -0.25 21.82 10.91
C SER A 83 -0.59 21.28 12.32
N VAL A 84 0.45 20.81 12.98
CA VAL A 84 0.41 20.39 14.38
C VAL A 84 1.66 20.91 15.07
N SER A 85 1.46 21.76 16.10
CA SER A 85 2.53 22.27 16.96
C SER A 85 2.45 21.58 18.32
N ARG A 86 3.55 20.94 18.70
CA ARG A 86 3.69 20.25 20.00
C ARG A 86 5.00 20.67 20.65
N TYR A 87 5.17 20.30 21.93
CA TYR A 87 6.45 20.49 22.60
C TYR A 87 7.59 19.92 21.76
N GLY A 88 8.51 20.78 21.33
CA GLY A 88 9.69 20.40 20.60
C GLY A 88 9.47 19.94 19.15
N LEU A 89 8.26 20.03 18.58
CA LEU A 89 7.97 19.53 17.24
C LEU A 89 6.92 20.37 16.51
N SER A 90 7.26 20.78 15.29
CA SER A 90 6.32 21.28 14.28
C SER A 90 6.18 20.27 13.15
N ALA A 91 4.95 19.99 12.75
CA ALA A 91 4.63 19.19 11.58
C ALA A 91 3.64 19.94 10.69
N VAL A 92 4.04 20.32 9.49
CA VAL A 92 3.20 21.00 8.49
C VAL A 92 3.00 20.08 7.30
N THR A 93 1.75 19.79 6.96
CA THR A 93 1.37 18.91 5.86
C THR A 93 0.68 19.70 4.78
N ALA A 94 1.29 19.79 3.61
CA ALA A 94 0.72 20.39 2.41
C ALA A 94 0.05 19.29 1.57
N ILE A 95 -1.26 19.39 1.35
CA ILE A 95 -2.09 18.45 0.59
C ILE A 95 -2.41 19.09 -0.75
N PHE A 96 -2.09 18.39 -1.83
CA PHE A 96 -2.28 18.82 -3.20
C PHE A 96 -3.44 18.11 -3.88
N ASP A 97 -3.86 18.63 -5.02
CA ASP A 97 -4.84 17.94 -5.87
C ASP A 97 -4.30 16.57 -6.32
N ASP A 98 -5.20 15.58 -6.40
CA ASP A 98 -4.84 14.19 -6.74
C ASP A 98 -4.19 14.03 -8.13
N SER A 99 -4.37 15.01 -9.04
CA SER A 99 -3.73 15.04 -10.35
C SER A 99 -2.28 15.53 -10.33
N THR A 100 -1.80 16.02 -9.17
CA THR A 100 -0.46 16.58 -9.03
C THR A 100 0.57 15.46 -8.90
N ASP A 101 1.65 15.53 -9.67
CA ASP A 101 2.79 14.64 -9.47
C ASP A 101 3.48 14.92 -8.13
N ILE A 102 3.71 13.87 -7.34
CA ILE A 102 4.28 13.99 -5.98
C ILE A 102 5.71 14.57 -5.99
N TYR A 103 6.51 14.26 -6.99
CA TYR A 103 7.87 14.77 -7.09
C TYR A 103 7.87 16.27 -7.41
N ARG A 104 6.94 16.71 -8.28
CA ARG A 104 6.70 18.13 -8.54
C ARG A 104 6.21 18.87 -7.29
N ALA A 105 5.26 18.28 -6.55
CA ALA A 105 4.79 18.85 -5.28
C ALA A 105 5.95 19.04 -4.29
N ARG A 106 6.81 18.02 -4.14
CA ARG A 106 8.00 18.09 -3.28
C ARG A 106 8.99 19.16 -3.73
N GLN A 107 9.20 19.31 -5.03
CA GLN A 107 10.06 20.35 -5.58
C GLN A 107 9.55 21.77 -5.25
N LEU A 108 8.25 22.00 -5.43
CA LEU A 108 7.62 23.28 -5.10
C LEU A 108 7.71 23.59 -3.60
N VAL A 109 7.47 22.59 -2.75
CA VAL A 109 7.62 22.73 -1.30
C VAL A 109 9.07 23.00 -0.92
N ALA A 110 10.06 22.31 -1.52
CA ALA A 110 11.48 22.52 -1.26
C ALA A 110 11.92 23.96 -1.59
N GLU A 111 11.47 24.50 -2.72
CA GLU A 111 11.76 25.88 -3.14
C GLU A 111 11.21 26.90 -2.13
N ARG A 112 9.98 26.72 -1.67
CA ARG A 112 9.38 27.61 -0.68
C ARG A 112 9.98 27.45 0.71
N LEU A 113 10.32 26.21 1.07
CA LEU A 113 10.93 25.90 2.36
C LEU A 113 12.30 26.56 2.52
N ALA A 114 13.10 26.69 1.46
CA ALA A 114 14.37 27.41 1.49
C ALA A 114 14.21 28.85 1.99
N ARG A 115 13.12 29.53 1.58
CA ARG A 115 12.79 30.89 2.05
C ARG A 115 12.29 30.92 3.50
N ALA A 116 11.58 29.86 3.93
CA ALA A 116 11.12 29.77 5.32
C ALA A 116 12.29 29.59 6.29
N VAL A 117 13.31 28.81 5.90
CA VAL A 117 14.52 28.56 6.71
C VAL A 117 15.23 29.86 7.08
N GLU A 118 15.26 30.85 6.19
CA GLU A 118 15.89 32.15 6.46
C GLU A 118 15.18 32.97 7.55
N ARG A 119 13.90 32.69 7.79
CA ARG A 119 13.06 33.38 8.78
C ARG A 119 13.04 32.69 10.14
N ILE A 120 13.43 31.42 10.19
CA ILE A 120 13.45 30.63 11.43
C ILE A 120 14.83 30.73 12.06
N PRO A 121 14.96 31.21 13.29
CA PRO A 121 16.24 31.24 14.00
C PRO A 121 16.89 29.84 14.03
N THR A 122 18.17 29.76 13.79
CA THR A 122 18.91 28.49 13.69
C THR A 122 18.86 27.66 14.96
N GLU A 123 18.71 28.31 16.12
CA GLU A 123 18.53 27.66 17.43
C GLU A 123 17.18 26.95 17.60
N TYR A 124 16.16 27.31 16.82
CA TYR A 124 14.82 26.71 16.88
C TYR A 124 14.67 25.50 15.96
N GLY A 125 15.75 25.08 15.33
CA GLY A 125 15.81 23.90 14.49
C GLY A 125 15.69 24.22 12.99
N ARG A 126 15.89 23.20 12.17
CA ARG A 126 15.79 23.32 10.70
C ARG A 126 14.64 22.45 10.18
N PRO A 127 13.74 23.03 9.37
CA PRO A 127 12.71 22.27 8.68
C PRO A 127 13.31 21.26 7.69
N ILE A 128 12.81 20.04 7.74
CA ILE A 128 13.16 18.97 6.80
C ILE A 128 11.88 18.41 6.17
N MET A 129 11.93 18.05 4.91
CA MET A 129 10.82 17.33 4.30
C MET A 129 10.80 15.90 4.80
N GLY A 130 9.62 15.44 5.19
CA GLY A 130 9.38 14.05 5.56
C GLY A 130 9.64 13.08 4.40
N PRO A 131 9.79 11.78 4.71
CA PRO A 131 10.01 10.74 3.71
C PRO A 131 8.82 10.63 2.75
N LEU A 132 9.09 10.15 1.54
CA LEU A 132 8.06 9.87 0.54
C LEU A 132 7.44 8.49 0.84
N THR A 133 6.54 8.47 1.79
CA THR A 133 5.79 7.26 2.18
C THR A 133 4.31 7.56 2.22
N THR A 134 3.49 6.51 2.31
CA THR A 134 2.03 6.62 2.42
C THR A 134 1.56 6.06 3.76
N GLY A 135 0.28 6.19 4.07
CA GLY A 135 -0.32 5.56 5.26
C GLY A 135 -0.17 4.02 5.28
N LEU A 136 0.09 3.42 4.13
CA LEU A 136 0.36 2.00 3.97
C LEU A 136 1.86 1.67 3.92
N GLY A 137 2.73 2.64 4.18
CA GLY A 137 4.18 2.53 4.03
C GLY A 137 4.87 1.72 5.12
N GLU A 138 4.25 1.51 6.27
CA GLU A 138 4.79 0.67 7.35
C GLU A 138 4.62 -0.81 6.98
N VAL A 139 5.69 -1.44 6.50
CA VAL A 139 5.59 -2.76 5.89
C VAL A 139 6.22 -3.88 6.72
N TYR A 140 7.16 -3.55 7.61
CA TYR A 140 7.83 -4.54 8.45
C TYR A 140 8.24 -3.91 9.78
N GLN A 141 7.84 -4.54 10.90
CA GLN A 141 8.18 -4.06 12.24
C GLN A 141 8.80 -5.19 13.06
N PHE A 142 9.83 -4.84 13.83
CA PHE A 142 10.56 -5.81 14.63
C PHE A 142 11.03 -5.20 15.95
N THR A 143 11.20 -6.06 16.95
CA THR A 143 11.86 -5.71 18.20
C THR A 143 13.31 -6.12 18.16
N LEU A 144 14.19 -5.35 18.81
CA LEU A 144 15.59 -5.69 19.02
C LEU A 144 15.78 -6.06 20.49
N LYS A 145 16.20 -7.29 20.73
CA LYS A 145 16.46 -7.82 22.07
C LYS A 145 17.92 -8.24 22.20
N GLY A 146 18.50 -8.03 23.37
CA GLY A 146 19.87 -8.45 23.69
C GLY A 146 20.05 -8.53 25.19
N PRO A 147 20.07 -9.74 25.79
CA PRO A 147 20.35 -9.88 27.21
C PRO A 147 21.69 -9.25 27.58
N GLY A 148 21.70 -8.39 28.59
CA GLY A 148 22.88 -7.65 29.02
C GLY A 148 23.17 -6.34 28.30
N TYR A 149 22.38 -5.97 27.27
CA TYR A 149 22.47 -4.66 26.61
C TYR A 149 21.40 -3.72 27.16
N SER A 150 21.80 -2.47 27.43
CA SER A 150 20.83 -1.42 27.81
C SER A 150 19.94 -1.03 26.61
N PRO A 151 18.71 -0.51 26.83
CA PRO A 151 17.88 0.04 25.74
C PRO A 151 18.59 1.11 24.92
N MET A 152 19.45 1.92 25.55
CA MET A 152 20.28 2.92 24.87
C MET A 152 21.29 2.29 23.91
N ALA A 153 21.99 1.23 24.35
CA ALA A 153 22.95 0.51 23.49
C ALA A 153 22.26 -0.19 22.31
N LEU A 154 21.10 -0.82 22.55
CA LEU A 154 20.29 -1.43 21.49
C LEU A 154 19.78 -0.38 20.49
N ARG A 155 19.37 0.79 20.97
CA ARG A 155 18.96 1.89 20.09
C ARG A 155 20.11 2.39 19.22
N THR A 156 21.27 2.59 19.81
CA THR A 156 22.48 3.01 19.07
C THR A 156 22.83 1.98 17.98
N LEU A 157 22.77 0.68 18.30
CA LEU A 157 23.00 -0.38 17.32
C LEU A 157 21.93 -0.38 16.21
N LEU A 158 20.67 -0.17 16.57
CA LEU A 158 19.58 -0.08 15.58
C LEU A 158 19.73 1.14 14.67
N GLU A 159 20.08 2.28 15.22
CA GLU A 159 20.17 3.54 14.47
C GLU A 159 21.37 3.55 13.49
N TRP A 160 22.54 3.16 13.96
CA TRP A 160 23.80 3.33 13.25
C TRP A 160 24.32 2.11 12.50
N ASP A 161 23.86 0.92 12.81
CA ASP A 161 24.24 -0.29 12.09
C ASP A 161 23.06 -0.91 11.34
N ILE A 162 22.04 -1.41 12.06
CA ILE A 162 20.90 -2.14 11.46
C ILE A 162 20.10 -1.23 10.53
N GLY A 163 19.74 -0.04 11.00
CA GLY A 163 18.92 0.91 10.24
C GLY A 163 19.60 1.39 8.96
N MET A 164 20.91 1.61 8.98
CA MET A 164 21.66 1.99 7.77
C MET A 164 21.67 0.85 6.74
N LYS A 165 21.89 -0.39 7.18
CA LYS A 165 21.87 -1.57 6.31
C LYS A 165 20.48 -1.83 5.71
N LEU A 166 19.41 -1.59 6.49
CA LEU A 166 18.03 -1.74 6.01
C LEU A 166 17.62 -0.62 5.04
N ARG A 167 18.06 0.62 5.27
CA ARG A 167 17.81 1.74 4.33
C ARG A 167 18.49 1.54 2.98
N ALA A 168 19.51 0.72 2.89
CA ALA A 168 20.15 0.36 1.62
C ALA A 168 19.34 -0.63 0.77
N VAL A 169 18.26 -1.22 1.32
CA VAL A 169 17.37 -2.11 0.56
C VAL A 169 16.53 -1.28 -0.42
N PRO A 170 16.51 -1.64 -1.73
CA PRO A 170 15.71 -0.92 -2.71
C PRO A 170 14.22 -0.87 -2.32
N GLY A 171 13.63 0.32 -2.39
CA GLY A 171 12.24 0.54 -2.00
C GLY A 171 12.03 0.85 -0.51
N VAL A 172 13.05 0.82 0.33
CA VAL A 172 13.00 1.32 1.70
C VAL A 172 13.37 2.80 1.71
N VAL A 173 12.49 3.64 2.29
CA VAL A 173 12.71 5.08 2.42
C VAL A 173 13.34 5.43 3.75
N GLU A 174 12.84 4.81 4.82
CA GLU A 174 13.25 5.13 6.18
C GLU A 174 13.07 3.92 7.10
N VAL A 175 13.84 3.93 8.20
CA VAL A 175 13.65 3.00 9.32
C VAL A 175 13.43 3.84 10.57
N ASN A 176 12.19 3.90 11.03
CA ASN A 176 11.84 4.60 12.26
C ASN A 176 12.18 3.77 13.48
N ILE A 177 12.61 4.45 14.55
CA ILE A 177 13.03 3.80 15.79
C ILE A 177 12.16 4.29 16.93
N TRP A 178 11.57 3.34 17.66
CA TRP A 178 10.75 3.58 18.84
C TRP A 178 11.35 2.89 20.05
N GLY A 179 11.24 3.52 21.23
CA GLY A 179 11.84 3.01 22.46
C GLY A 179 13.35 3.22 22.54
N GLY A 180 13.93 2.93 23.69
CA GLY A 180 15.30 3.25 24.04
C GLY A 180 15.59 4.76 24.02
N GLU A 181 16.64 5.19 24.66
CA GLU A 181 17.06 6.57 24.66
C GLU A 181 18.24 6.80 23.70
N PRO A 182 18.28 7.91 22.94
CA PRO A 182 19.47 8.30 22.19
C PRO A 182 20.63 8.55 23.13
N GLN A 183 21.78 7.97 22.82
CA GLN A 183 23.03 8.18 23.56
C GLN A 183 23.53 9.61 23.37
N GLN A 184 23.93 10.25 24.45
CA GLN A 184 24.53 11.58 24.50
C GLN A 184 25.72 11.60 25.44
N PHE A 185 26.62 12.56 25.27
CA PHE A 185 27.63 12.92 26.23
C PHE A 185 27.15 14.10 27.05
N HIS A 186 26.99 13.92 28.35
CA HIS A 186 26.60 14.99 29.26
C HIS A 186 27.83 15.59 29.92
N VAL A 187 27.95 16.92 29.86
CA VAL A 187 28.94 17.69 30.59
C VAL A 187 28.20 18.43 31.72
N ILE A 188 28.25 17.84 32.92
CA ILE A 188 27.53 18.34 34.09
C ILE A 188 28.46 19.26 34.86
N VAL A 189 28.20 20.54 34.74
CA VAL A 189 29.05 21.59 35.31
C VAL A 189 28.80 21.79 36.78
N ASP A 190 29.88 21.92 37.58
CA ASP A 190 29.81 22.25 39.00
C ASP A 190 29.87 23.79 39.18
N PRO A 191 28.78 24.47 39.63
CA PRO A 191 28.72 25.89 39.79
C PRO A 191 29.73 26.42 40.82
N ALA A 192 30.05 25.68 41.88
CA ALA A 192 31.01 26.10 42.88
C ALA A 192 32.43 26.15 42.35
N LYS A 193 32.80 25.16 41.50
CA LYS A 193 34.09 25.13 40.84
C LYS A 193 34.22 26.25 39.78
N LEU A 194 33.15 26.58 39.06
CA LEU A 194 33.12 27.70 38.15
C LEU A 194 33.40 29.01 38.85
N LEU A 195 32.72 29.26 39.99
CA LEU A 195 32.92 30.49 40.78
C LEU A 195 34.34 30.58 41.32
N SER A 196 34.91 29.49 41.84
CA SER A 196 36.26 29.48 42.40
C SER A 196 37.33 29.75 41.34
N LEU A 197 37.13 29.28 40.13
CA LEU A 197 38.03 29.44 38.97
C LEU A 197 37.69 30.68 38.13
N LYS A 198 36.66 31.45 38.49
CA LYS A 198 36.17 32.64 37.77
C LYS A 198 35.81 32.35 36.33
N LEU A 199 35.25 31.19 36.06
CA LEU A 199 34.81 30.78 34.71
C LEU A 199 33.30 30.95 34.56
N SER A 200 32.87 31.25 33.35
CA SER A 200 31.46 31.31 32.96
C SER A 200 31.06 30.04 32.22
N LEU A 201 29.76 29.69 32.27
CA LEU A 201 29.20 28.59 31.55
C LEU A 201 29.43 28.77 30.02
N LYS A 202 29.38 30.02 29.53
CA LYS A 202 29.66 30.36 28.13
C LYS A 202 31.07 29.95 27.70
N GLN A 203 32.08 30.13 28.55
CA GLN A 203 33.46 29.73 28.23
C GLN A 203 33.56 28.19 28.06
N ILE A 204 32.84 27.42 28.87
CA ILE A 204 32.79 25.95 28.70
C ILE A 204 32.12 25.60 27.38
N PHE A 205 30.98 26.22 27.06
CA PHE A 205 30.27 25.97 25.80
C PHE A 205 31.16 26.33 24.58
N ASP A 206 31.80 27.49 24.61
CA ASP A 206 32.70 27.94 23.53
C ASP A 206 33.92 27.02 23.40
N ALA A 207 34.43 26.48 24.51
CA ALA A 207 35.56 25.54 24.51
C ALA A 207 35.15 24.18 23.87
N LEU A 208 34.00 23.65 24.25
CA LEU A 208 33.45 22.43 23.67
C LEU A 208 33.22 22.59 22.16
N GLN A 209 32.61 23.69 21.74
CA GLN A 209 32.31 23.95 20.33
C GLN A 209 33.57 24.09 19.49
N ARG A 210 34.60 24.79 19.98
CA ARG A 210 35.85 25.02 19.25
C ARG A 210 36.76 23.78 19.19
N ASN A 211 36.73 22.93 20.21
CA ASN A 211 37.63 21.79 20.30
C ASN A 211 36.97 20.46 19.83
N ASN A 212 35.75 20.49 19.32
CA ASN A 212 35.09 19.33 18.72
C ASN A 212 34.94 19.55 17.21
N ALA A 213 36.05 19.61 16.50
CA ALA A 213 36.09 19.92 15.07
C ALA A 213 37.23 19.16 14.37
N LEU A 214 37.08 18.91 13.09
CA LEU A 214 38.15 18.42 12.22
C LEU A 214 38.82 19.63 11.55
N ALA A 215 40.14 19.70 11.65
CA ALA A 215 40.90 20.70 10.93
C ALA A 215 41.83 20.01 9.93
N GLY A 216 41.70 20.34 8.64
CA GLY A 216 42.67 19.95 7.62
C GLY A 216 43.88 20.87 7.64
N GLY A 217 45.09 20.33 7.83
CA GLY A 217 46.35 21.06 7.88
C GLY A 217 47.14 21.08 6.55
N GLY A 218 46.59 20.56 5.46
CA GLY A 218 47.30 20.39 4.20
C GLY A 218 48.20 19.17 4.18
N TYR A 219 49.33 19.27 3.50
CA TYR A 219 50.29 18.16 3.41
C TYR A 219 51.74 18.70 3.50
N ILE A 220 52.65 17.84 3.92
CA ILE A 220 54.08 18.05 3.90
C ILE A 220 54.70 17.09 2.89
N GLU A 221 55.55 17.61 2.02
CA GLU A 221 56.37 16.78 1.13
C GLU A 221 57.64 16.36 1.86
N HIS A 222 57.88 15.08 1.99
CA HIS A 222 59.08 14.51 2.55
C HIS A 222 59.57 13.33 1.70
N ARG A 223 60.79 13.40 1.18
CA ARG A 223 61.46 12.34 0.40
C ARG A 223 60.61 11.75 -0.74
N ARG A 224 59.85 12.58 -1.47
CA ARG A 224 58.93 12.23 -2.55
C ARG A 224 57.62 11.61 -2.08
N GLU A 225 57.35 11.61 -0.79
CA GLU A 225 56.08 11.19 -0.20
C GLU A 225 55.29 12.41 0.28
N GLN A 226 53.98 12.33 0.15
CA GLN A 226 53.07 13.36 0.62
C GLN A 226 52.46 12.91 1.95
N LEU A 227 52.76 13.60 3.01
CA LEU A 227 52.22 13.35 4.35
C LEU A 227 51.08 14.31 4.62
N LEU A 228 49.86 13.76 4.77
CA LEU A 228 48.66 14.53 5.11
C LEU A 228 48.69 14.94 6.59
N ILE A 229 48.52 16.24 6.84
CA ILE A 229 48.34 16.77 8.19
C ILE A 229 46.84 16.79 8.49
N ARG A 230 46.42 16.07 9.51
CA ARG A 230 45.04 16.04 10.02
C ARG A 230 45.02 16.42 11.49
N GLY A 231 44.25 17.46 11.83
CA GLY A 231 43.87 17.73 13.21
C GLY A 231 42.62 16.92 13.58
N GLU A 232 42.82 15.89 14.37
CA GLU A 232 41.69 15.06 14.87
C GLU A 232 41.31 15.54 16.26
N ALA A 233 40.27 16.40 16.34
CA ALA A 233 39.74 16.88 17.60
C ALA A 233 38.27 16.52 17.79
N LEU A 234 37.72 15.57 16.99
CA LEU A 234 36.39 15.01 17.26
C LEU A 234 36.45 14.10 18.48
N ALA A 235 35.67 14.44 19.49
CA ALA A 235 35.52 13.60 20.67
C ALA A 235 34.72 12.32 20.32
N THR A 236 35.33 11.18 20.53
CA THR A 236 34.71 9.85 20.36
C THR A 236 34.47 9.14 21.70
N ARG A 237 35.07 9.63 22.76
CA ARG A 237 35.01 9.06 24.12
C ARG A 237 34.83 10.16 25.16
N VAL A 238 34.30 9.80 26.30
CA VAL A 238 34.19 10.67 27.48
C VAL A 238 35.54 11.34 27.83
N SER A 239 36.65 10.57 27.75
CA SER A 239 38.00 11.06 28.02
C SER A 239 38.45 12.19 27.11
N ASP A 240 37.96 12.22 25.88
CA ASP A 240 38.36 13.24 24.88
C ASP A 240 37.72 14.59 25.24
N LEU A 241 36.43 14.57 25.63
CA LEU A 241 35.73 15.74 26.14
C LEU A 241 36.32 16.24 27.46
N ALA A 242 36.65 15.34 28.38
CA ALA A 242 37.19 15.63 29.69
C ALA A 242 38.53 16.40 29.62
N ARG A 243 39.34 16.14 28.56
CA ARG A 243 40.65 16.75 28.34
C ARG A 243 40.63 18.08 27.56
N ILE A 244 39.46 18.57 27.18
CA ILE A 244 39.37 19.86 26.50
C ILE A 244 39.78 20.97 27.46
N VAL A 245 40.66 21.85 27.02
CA VAL A 245 41.11 23.03 27.78
C VAL A 245 40.07 24.14 27.67
N VAL A 246 39.54 24.60 28.81
CA VAL A 246 38.56 25.68 28.91
C VAL A 246 39.24 27.03 28.98
N ALA A 247 40.28 27.12 29.82
CA ALA A 247 41.03 28.36 30.07
C ALA A 247 42.44 28.04 30.60
N HIS A 248 43.24 29.06 30.80
CA HIS A 248 44.52 28.96 31.50
C HIS A 248 44.41 29.73 32.81
N GLY A 249 44.77 29.09 33.91
CA GLY A 249 44.82 29.68 35.26
C GLY A 249 46.03 30.59 35.44
N SER A 250 46.19 31.10 36.66
CA SER A 250 47.35 31.91 37.08
C SER A 250 48.63 31.06 36.97
N GLY A 251 49.57 31.51 36.13
CA GLY A 251 50.80 30.77 35.82
C GLY A 251 50.76 29.89 34.55
N GLY A 252 49.70 30.01 33.74
CA GLY A 252 49.63 29.30 32.44
C GLY A 252 49.20 27.84 32.55
N VAL A 253 48.78 27.39 33.72
CA VAL A 253 48.30 26.00 33.93
C VAL A 253 46.95 25.81 33.24
N PRO A 254 46.80 24.82 32.34
CA PRO A 254 45.54 24.59 31.66
C PRO A 254 44.45 24.09 32.65
N ILE A 255 43.24 24.63 32.53
CA ILE A 255 42.04 24.16 33.25
C ILE A 255 41.24 23.33 32.27
N TYR A 256 41.04 22.06 32.57
CA TYR A 256 40.32 21.11 31.74
C TYR A 256 38.82 21.09 32.10
N ILE A 257 38.01 20.58 31.18
CA ILE A 257 36.57 20.30 31.45
C ILE A 257 36.43 19.42 32.69
N ALA A 258 37.28 18.40 32.87
CA ALA A 258 37.25 17.51 34.03
C ALA A 258 37.47 18.21 35.37
N ASP A 259 38.10 19.38 35.39
CA ASP A 259 38.34 20.16 36.63
C ASP A 259 37.04 20.85 37.11
N VAL A 260 36.15 21.18 36.17
CA VAL A 260 34.93 21.99 36.41
C VAL A 260 33.63 21.27 36.14
N ALA A 261 33.66 20.10 35.54
CA ALA A 261 32.47 19.33 35.18
C ALA A 261 32.74 17.82 35.26
N GLU A 262 31.68 17.06 35.48
CA GLU A 262 31.64 15.60 35.28
C GLU A 262 31.21 15.33 33.84
N VAL A 263 32.00 14.55 33.11
CA VAL A 263 31.67 14.10 31.76
C VAL A 263 31.27 12.64 31.80
N ARG A 264 30.09 12.32 31.33
CA ARG A 264 29.59 10.94 31.30
C ARG A 264 28.73 10.66 30.08
N GLU A 265 28.63 9.39 29.70
CA GLU A 265 27.59 8.91 28.78
C GLU A 265 26.24 8.90 29.52
N ALA A 266 25.22 9.43 28.86
CA ALA A 266 23.88 9.50 29.40
C ALA A 266 22.84 9.48 28.28
N SER A 267 21.59 9.33 28.65
CA SER A 267 20.48 9.35 27.71
C SER A 267 19.97 10.78 27.47
N ALA A 268 19.41 11.00 26.28
CA ALA A 268 18.57 12.17 26.04
C ALA A 268 17.34 12.15 26.96
N LEU A 269 16.67 13.32 27.08
CA LEU A 269 15.43 13.43 27.86
C LEU A 269 14.42 12.38 27.37
N ARG A 270 13.95 11.55 28.30
CA ARG A 270 13.01 10.49 28.00
C ARG A 270 11.59 11.04 27.85
N ILE A 271 11.01 10.88 26.66
CA ILE A 271 9.65 11.33 26.35
C ILE A 271 8.68 10.18 26.04
N GLY A 272 9.19 8.95 25.93
CA GLY A 272 8.39 7.77 25.63
C GLY A 272 9.13 6.48 25.96
N ALA A 273 8.41 5.37 25.89
CA ALA A 273 8.97 4.02 26.05
C ALA A 273 8.23 3.05 25.11
N ALA A 274 8.90 1.97 24.73
CA ALA A 274 8.30 0.85 24.04
C ALA A 274 8.53 -0.42 24.84
N THR A 275 7.53 -1.26 24.98
CA THR A 275 7.59 -2.57 25.64
C THR A 275 7.11 -3.66 24.68
N ALA A 276 7.58 -4.86 24.81
CA ALA A 276 7.12 -5.97 23.98
C ALA A 276 7.18 -7.30 24.70
N MET A 277 6.21 -8.16 24.45
CA MET A 277 6.16 -9.57 24.86
C MET A 277 6.24 -9.84 26.38
N GLY A 278 5.89 -8.84 27.20
CA GLY A 278 6.01 -8.98 28.66
C GLY A 278 7.44 -8.94 29.20
N ASP A 279 8.46 -8.77 28.36
CA ASP A 279 9.87 -8.81 28.76
C ASP A 279 10.43 -7.42 29.15
N GLY A 280 9.56 -6.45 29.39
CA GLY A 280 9.94 -5.09 29.76
C GLY A 280 10.26 -4.22 28.55
N GLU A 281 11.13 -3.23 28.76
CA GLU A 281 11.46 -2.22 27.76
C GLU A 281 12.28 -2.80 26.60
N THR A 282 11.95 -2.35 25.39
CA THR A 282 12.60 -2.81 24.15
C THR A 282 12.79 -1.65 23.17
N VAL A 283 13.52 -1.94 22.11
CA VAL A 283 13.66 -1.03 20.96
C VAL A 283 12.96 -1.64 19.75
N ILE A 284 12.17 -0.83 19.06
CA ILE A 284 11.39 -1.23 17.89
C ILE A 284 11.95 -0.55 16.65
N GLY A 285 12.18 -1.33 15.60
CA GLY A 285 12.47 -0.82 14.27
C GLY A 285 11.25 -0.97 13.37
N MET A 286 10.87 0.10 12.66
CA MET A 286 9.77 0.13 11.70
C MET A 286 10.30 0.53 10.34
N VAL A 287 10.24 -0.40 9.40
CA VAL A 287 10.68 -0.17 8.01
C VAL A 287 9.56 0.48 7.22
N GLN A 288 9.85 1.63 6.62
CA GLN A 288 8.93 2.36 5.77
C GLN A 288 9.30 2.20 4.30
N MET A 289 8.29 1.85 3.51
CA MET A 289 8.39 1.65 2.08
C MET A 289 8.15 2.96 1.31
N LEU A 290 8.85 3.12 0.19
CA LEU A 290 8.63 4.19 -0.77
C LEU A 290 7.23 4.10 -1.38
N ALA A 291 6.56 5.24 -1.51
CA ALA A 291 5.26 5.32 -2.17
C ALA A 291 5.30 4.74 -3.59
N GLY A 292 4.33 3.89 -3.92
CA GLY A 292 4.21 3.26 -5.25
C GLY A 292 5.02 1.97 -5.43
N GLU A 293 5.82 1.55 -4.45
CA GLU A 293 6.57 0.29 -4.50
C GLU A 293 5.68 -0.93 -4.18
N ASN A 294 6.15 -2.12 -4.55
CA ASN A 294 5.48 -3.37 -4.25
C ASN A 294 5.86 -3.88 -2.85
N ALA A 295 4.92 -3.86 -1.92
CA ALA A 295 5.15 -4.25 -0.52
C ALA A 295 5.69 -5.67 -0.38
N GLN A 296 5.20 -6.64 -1.17
CA GLN A 296 5.66 -8.02 -1.09
C GLN A 296 7.13 -8.15 -1.50
N ARG A 297 7.55 -7.46 -2.57
CA ARG A 297 8.95 -7.44 -3.03
C ARG A 297 9.86 -6.80 -1.99
N VAL A 298 9.49 -5.60 -1.51
CA VAL A 298 10.30 -4.85 -0.55
C VAL A 298 10.46 -5.64 0.75
N VAL A 299 9.38 -6.18 1.31
CA VAL A 299 9.45 -6.95 2.56
C VAL A 299 10.25 -8.24 2.40
N THR A 300 10.17 -8.92 1.24
CA THR A 300 11.01 -10.11 0.98
C THR A 300 12.49 -9.75 1.02
N GLN A 301 12.89 -8.67 0.36
CA GLN A 301 14.28 -8.20 0.38
C GLN A 301 14.71 -7.71 1.77
N VAL A 302 13.80 -7.07 2.53
CA VAL A 302 14.06 -6.68 3.94
C VAL A 302 14.32 -7.91 4.80
N LYS A 303 13.54 -8.98 4.66
CA LYS A 303 13.73 -10.24 5.39
C LYS A 303 15.08 -10.89 5.09
N GLU A 304 15.44 -10.95 3.81
CA GLU A 304 16.76 -11.46 3.40
C GLU A 304 17.89 -10.63 4.04
N ARG A 305 17.76 -9.30 3.98
CA ARG A 305 18.74 -8.41 4.61
C ARG A 305 18.78 -8.54 6.13
N VAL A 306 17.64 -8.74 6.80
CA VAL A 306 17.57 -8.99 8.25
C VAL A 306 18.30 -10.28 8.62
N LEU A 307 18.19 -11.35 7.82
CA LEU A 307 18.92 -12.59 8.04
C LEU A 307 20.44 -12.40 7.90
N GLU A 308 20.91 -11.62 6.93
CA GLU A 308 22.32 -11.26 6.78
C GLU A 308 22.82 -10.42 7.97
N ILE A 309 22.04 -9.40 8.37
CA ILE A 309 22.37 -8.55 9.51
C ILE A 309 22.47 -9.38 10.79
N GLN A 310 21.54 -10.32 11.02
CA GLN A 310 21.52 -11.16 12.21
C GLN A 310 22.83 -11.93 12.41
N GLN A 311 23.53 -12.31 11.33
CA GLN A 311 24.82 -13.00 11.39
C GLN A 311 25.97 -12.09 11.84
N THR A 312 25.82 -10.77 11.69
CA THR A 312 26.85 -9.77 12.02
C THR A 312 26.61 -9.07 13.35
N LEU A 313 25.48 -9.35 14.01
CA LEU A 313 25.15 -8.73 15.29
C LEU A 313 26.03 -9.27 16.44
N PRO A 314 26.21 -8.45 17.48
CA PRO A 314 26.89 -8.90 18.69
C PRO A 314 26.20 -10.10 19.32
N PRO A 315 26.93 -10.97 20.03
CA PRO A 315 26.38 -12.18 20.66
C PRO A 315 25.19 -11.86 21.57
N GLY A 316 24.10 -12.62 21.41
CA GLY A 316 22.88 -12.46 22.20
C GLY A 316 21.90 -11.41 21.68
N VAL A 317 22.26 -10.59 20.69
CA VAL A 317 21.33 -9.62 20.09
C VAL A 317 20.53 -10.30 18.98
N VAL A 318 19.19 -10.19 19.07
CA VAL A 318 18.26 -10.85 18.14
C VAL A 318 17.24 -9.85 17.62
N ILE A 319 17.03 -9.87 16.31
CA ILE A 319 15.93 -9.16 15.63
C ILE A 319 14.73 -10.09 15.61
N LYS A 320 13.63 -9.70 16.25
CA LYS A 320 12.39 -10.49 16.31
C LYS A 320 11.25 -9.74 15.63
N PRO A 321 10.82 -10.14 14.44
CA PRO A 321 9.70 -9.51 13.77
C PRO A 321 8.39 -9.81 14.52
N TYR A 322 7.48 -8.81 14.55
CA TYR A 322 6.14 -8.97 15.09
C TYR A 322 5.06 -8.50 14.09
N TYR A 323 5.38 -7.62 13.15
CA TYR A 323 4.50 -7.24 12.05
C TYR A 323 5.18 -7.47 10.71
N ASP A 324 4.49 -8.14 9.83
CA ASP A 324 4.94 -8.49 8.48
C ASP A 324 3.78 -8.38 7.50
N ARG A 325 3.78 -7.32 6.70
CA ARG A 325 2.71 -7.05 5.74
C ARG A 325 2.53 -8.16 4.71
N THR A 326 3.57 -8.94 4.38
CA THR A 326 3.43 -10.04 3.44
C THR A 326 2.52 -11.16 3.95
N LEU A 327 2.42 -11.35 5.27
CA LEU A 327 1.48 -12.30 5.87
C LEU A 327 0.04 -11.87 5.61
N PHE A 328 -0.25 -10.58 5.80
CA PHE A 328 -1.56 -10.02 5.52
C PHE A 328 -1.92 -10.09 4.03
N VAL A 329 -1.02 -9.64 3.15
CA VAL A 329 -1.22 -9.72 1.69
C VAL A 329 -1.42 -11.18 1.24
N SER A 330 -0.66 -12.13 1.79
CA SER A 330 -0.80 -13.56 1.46
C SER A 330 -2.16 -14.13 1.91
N LYS A 331 -2.69 -13.68 3.06
CA LYS A 331 -4.03 -14.04 3.56
C LYS A 331 -5.10 -13.51 2.59
N VAL A 332 -4.96 -12.27 2.14
CA VAL A 332 -5.86 -11.66 1.14
C VAL A 332 -5.81 -12.42 -0.18
N ILE A 333 -4.61 -12.69 -0.73
CA ILE A 333 -4.46 -13.47 -1.96
C ILE A 333 -5.10 -14.86 -1.83
N ARG A 334 -4.92 -15.52 -0.69
CA ARG A 334 -5.54 -16.83 -0.43
C ARG A 334 -7.05 -16.74 -0.43
N THR A 335 -7.62 -15.72 0.22
CA THR A 335 -9.07 -15.48 0.25
C THR A 335 -9.61 -15.24 -1.15
N VAL A 336 -8.98 -14.34 -1.92
CA VAL A 336 -9.36 -14.08 -3.32
C VAL A 336 -9.29 -15.35 -4.14
N ARG A 337 -8.19 -16.10 -4.07
CA ARG A 337 -8.02 -17.37 -4.79
C ARG A 337 -9.10 -18.38 -4.44
N ASN A 338 -9.42 -18.55 -3.16
CA ASN A 338 -10.44 -19.50 -2.71
C ASN A 338 -11.82 -19.07 -3.22
N ASN A 339 -12.19 -17.79 -3.08
CA ASN A 339 -13.45 -17.26 -3.59
C ASN A 339 -13.57 -17.44 -5.11
N LEU A 340 -12.47 -17.19 -5.85
CA LEU A 340 -12.42 -17.39 -7.30
C LEU A 340 -12.60 -18.88 -7.67
N LEU A 341 -11.97 -19.78 -6.94
CA LEU A 341 -12.10 -21.22 -7.19
C LEU A 341 -13.49 -21.74 -6.81
N GLU A 342 -14.00 -21.36 -5.65
CA GLU A 342 -15.33 -21.78 -5.17
C GLU A 342 -16.44 -21.22 -6.07
N GLY A 343 -16.38 -19.91 -6.39
CA GLY A 343 -17.34 -19.27 -7.29
C GLY A 343 -17.27 -19.85 -8.70
N GLY A 344 -16.07 -20.06 -9.23
CA GLY A 344 -15.86 -20.69 -10.53
C GLY A 344 -16.39 -22.12 -10.59
N LEU A 345 -16.12 -22.94 -9.57
CA LEU A 345 -16.64 -24.31 -9.47
C LEU A 345 -18.16 -24.32 -9.37
N LEU A 346 -18.73 -23.41 -8.57
CA LEU A 346 -20.19 -23.29 -8.45
C LEU A 346 -20.82 -22.96 -9.81
N VAL A 347 -20.28 -21.98 -10.53
CA VAL A 347 -20.75 -21.61 -11.88
C VAL A 347 -20.62 -22.78 -12.84
N ILE A 348 -19.51 -23.50 -12.83
CA ILE A 348 -19.31 -24.71 -13.68
C ILE A 348 -20.34 -25.77 -13.33
N ALA A 349 -20.62 -26.02 -12.05
CA ALA A 349 -21.60 -26.99 -11.61
C ALA A 349 -23.02 -26.60 -12.07
N VAL A 350 -23.39 -25.34 -11.92
CA VAL A 350 -24.68 -24.81 -12.39
C VAL A 350 -24.79 -24.92 -13.91
N LEU A 351 -23.75 -24.51 -14.65
CA LEU A 351 -23.72 -24.62 -16.11
C LEU A 351 -23.87 -26.07 -16.57
N PHE A 352 -23.17 -26.99 -15.92
CA PHE A 352 -23.32 -28.42 -16.22
C PHE A 352 -24.73 -28.92 -15.97
N LEU A 353 -25.33 -28.49 -14.85
CA LEU A 353 -26.71 -28.88 -14.48
C LEU A 353 -27.75 -28.36 -15.49
N PHE A 354 -27.56 -27.12 -16.00
CA PHE A 354 -28.49 -26.51 -16.95
C PHE A 354 -28.24 -26.95 -18.39
N LEU A 355 -27.00 -26.94 -18.87
CA LEU A 355 -26.66 -27.28 -20.27
C LEU A 355 -26.76 -28.80 -20.53
N GLY A 356 -26.67 -29.63 -19.50
CA GLY A 356 -26.72 -31.09 -19.64
C GLY A 356 -25.61 -31.71 -20.49
N ASN A 357 -24.61 -30.92 -20.85
CA ASN A 357 -23.49 -31.30 -21.72
C ASN A 357 -22.16 -30.78 -21.14
N LEU A 358 -21.31 -31.71 -20.69
CA LEU A 358 -20.03 -31.37 -20.06
C LEU A 358 -19.12 -30.58 -20.99
N ARG A 359 -19.10 -30.88 -22.28
CA ARG A 359 -18.26 -30.17 -23.25
C ARG A 359 -18.69 -28.72 -23.42
N ALA A 360 -20.00 -28.49 -23.48
CA ALA A 360 -20.57 -27.14 -23.56
C ALA A 360 -20.27 -26.34 -22.28
N GLY A 361 -20.45 -26.96 -21.11
CA GLY A 361 -20.12 -26.35 -19.82
C GLY A 361 -18.65 -25.96 -19.71
N LEU A 362 -17.72 -26.81 -20.17
CA LEU A 362 -16.29 -26.52 -20.19
C LEU A 362 -15.92 -25.40 -21.17
N ILE A 363 -16.57 -25.32 -22.34
CA ILE A 363 -16.35 -24.21 -23.30
C ILE A 363 -16.74 -22.88 -22.64
N VAL A 364 -17.91 -22.83 -22.03
CA VAL A 364 -18.37 -21.62 -21.32
C VAL A 364 -17.48 -21.30 -20.14
N ALA A 365 -17.13 -22.28 -19.32
CA ALA A 365 -16.28 -22.12 -18.16
C ALA A 365 -14.88 -21.59 -18.49
N SER A 366 -14.35 -21.93 -19.69
CA SER A 366 -13.05 -21.41 -20.15
C SER A 366 -13.05 -19.88 -20.35
N ALA A 367 -14.21 -19.27 -20.55
CA ALA A 367 -14.32 -17.81 -20.68
C ALA A 367 -13.97 -17.08 -19.36
N ILE A 368 -14.19 -17.70 -18.19
CA ILE A 368 -13.86 -17.09 -16.88
C ILE A 368 -12.36 -16.80 -16.76
N PRO A 369 -11.46 -17.80 -16.77
CA PRO A 369 -10.03 -17.53 -16.61
C PRO A 369 -9.47 -16.68 -17.73
N LEU A 370 -9.95 -16.84 -18.96
CA LEU A 370 -9.46 -16.05 -20.09
C LEU A 370 -9.84 -14.56 -19.98
N SER A 371 -11.08 -14.25 -19.57
CA SER A 371 -11.51 -12.85 -19.37
C SER A 371 -10.77 -12.20 -18.18
N MET A 372 -10.47 -12.96 -17.14
CA MET A 372 -9.64 -12.49 -16.04
C MET A 372 -8.20 -12.17 -16.48
N LEU A 373 -7.59 -13.03 -17.30
CA LEU A 373 -6.25 -12.77 -17.82
C LEU A 373 -6.19 -11.52 -18.70
N ILE A 374 -7.25 -11.26 -19.48
CA ILE A 374 -7.39 -10.00 -20.23
C ILE A 374 -7.50 -8.82 -19.26
N ALA A 375 -8.31 -8.94 -18.20
CA ALA A 375 -8.45 -7.89 -17.19
C ALA A 375 -7.12 -7.60 -16.48
N PHE A 376 -6.36 -8.62 -16.07
CA PHE A 376 -5.04 -8.44 -15.43
C PHE A 376 -4.04 -7.74 -16.36
N THR A 377 -4.06 -8.09 -17.65
CA THR A 377 -3.22 -7.39 -18.65
C THR A 377 -3.61 -5.92 -18.78
N GLY A 378 -4.90 -5.63 -18.82
CA GLY A 378 -5.42 -4.26 -18.86
C GLY A 378 -5.10 -3.47 -17.59
N MET A 379 -5.25 -4.09 -16.40
CA MET A 379 -4.90 -3.46 -15.11
C MET A 379 -3.43 -3.07 -15.06
N MET A 380 -2.54 -3.98 -15.46
CA MET A 380 -1.10 -3.72 -15.48
C MET A 380 -0.74 -2.58 -16.43
N GLN A 381 -1.32 -2.53 -17.64
CA GLN A 381 -1.10 -1.45 -18.61
C GLN A 381 -1.67 -0.11 -18.14
N ALA A 382 -2.76 -0.13 -17.38
CA ALA A 382 -3.37 1.07 -16.78
C ALA A 382 -2.70 1.49 -15.47
N GLY A 383 -1.67 0.79 -14.98
CA GLY A 383 -1.00 1.08 -13.71
C GLY A 383 -1.89 0.86 -12.48
N LEU A 384 -2.91 0.01 -12.58
CA LEU A 384 -3.83 -0.30 -11.49
C LEU A 384 -3.30 -1.47 -10.65
N SER A 385 -3.31 -1.32 -9.33
CA SER A 385 -2.99 -2.42 -8.42
C SER A 385 -4.17 -3.38 -8.25
N GLY A 386 -3.85 -4.68 -8.11
CA GLY A 386 -4.82 -5.67 -7.67
C GLY A 386 -5.07 -5.55 -6.17
N ASN A 387 -6.32 -5.35 -5.76
CA ASN A 387 -6.69 -5.33 -4.34
C ASN A 387 -7.96 -6.16 -4.12
N LEU A 388 -8.30 -6.39 -2.85
CA LEU A 388 -9.46 -7.19 -2.48
C LEU A 388 -10.76 -6.64 -3.09
N MET A 389 -10.89 -5.32 -3.22
CA MET A 389 -12.07 -4.68 -3.79
C MET A 389 -12.15 -4.87 -5.30
N SER A 390 -11.04 -4.64 -6.03
CA SER A 390 -11.02 -4.76 -7.49
C SER A 390 -11.16 -6.21 -7.97
N LEU A 391 -10.49 -7.14 -7.29
CA LEU A 391 -10.54 -8.57 -7.62
C LEU A 391 -11.81 -9.24 -7.09
N GLY A 392 -12.30 -8.81 -5.91
CA GLY A 392 -13.51 -9.33 -5.30
C GLY A 392 -14.81 -8.87 -5.96
N ALA A 393 -14.78 -7.76 -6.70
CA ALA A 393 -15.94 -7.25 -7.43
C ALA A 393 -16.20 -7.96 -8.77
N ILE A 394 -15.31 -8.88 -9.18
CA ILE A 394 -15.50 -9.64 -10.41
C ILE A 394 -16.59 -10.67 -10.21
N ASP A 395 -17.72 -10.46 -10.87
CA ASP A 395 -18.85 -11.40 -10.88
C ASP A 395 -18.72 -12.38 -12.05
N PHE A 396 -18.53 -13.66 -11.72
CA PHE A 396 -18.41 -14.72 -12.72
C PHE A 396 -19.70 -14.95 -13.52
N GLY A 397 -20.85 -14.68 -12.91
CA GLY A 397 -22.14 -14.77 -13.59
C GLY A 397 -22.18 -13.85 -14.79
N LEU A 398 -21.88 -12.57 -14.60
CA LEU A 398 -21.84 -11.56 -15.66
C LEU A 398 -20.79 -11.87 -16.75
N LEU A 399 -19.66 -12.48 -16.37
CA LEU A 399 -18.61 -12.82 -17.32
C LEU A 399 -18.98 -13.98 -18.26
N VAL A 400 -19.78 -14.93 -17.81
CA VAL A 400 -20.12 -16.10 -18.63
C VAL A 400 -21.40 -15.94 -19.43
N ASP A 401 -22.25 -14.96 -19.11
CA ASP A 401 -23.56 -14.78 -19.78
C ASP A 401 -23.48 -14.77 -21.29
N GLY A 402 -22.59 -13.96 -21.85
CA GLY A 402 -22.38 -13.91 -23.30
C GLY A 402 -21.99 -15.26 -23.92
N SER A 403 -21.10 -15.99 -23.25
CA SER A 403 -20.65 -17.31 -23.68
C SER A 403 -21.73 -18.38 -23.53
N VAL A 404 -22.55 -18.32 -22.46
CA VAL A 404 -23.70 -19.22 -22.26
C VAL A 404 -24.70 -19.10 -23.41
N VAL A 405 -25.15 -17.87 -23.67
CA VAL A 405 -26.14 -17.60 -24.73
C VAL A 405 -25.60 -18.01 -26.10
N MET A 406 -24.31 -17.75 -26.35
CA MET A 406 -23.66 -18.16 -27.60
C MET A 406 -23.62 -19.66 -27.77
N VAL A 407 -23.16 -20.40 -26.75
CA VAL A 407 -23.04 -21.87 -26.79
C VAL A 407 -24.40 -22.53 -26.88
N ASP A 408 -25.38 -22.07 -26.09
CA ASP A 408 -26.73 -22.63 -26.10
C ASP A 408 -27.39 -22.52 -27.48
N ASN A 409 -27.30 -21.33 -28.10
CA ASN A 409 -27.86 -21.13 -29.44
C ASN A 409 -27.13 -21.95 -30.51
N ILE A 410 -25.79 -22.07 -30.43
CA ILE A 410 -25.00 -22.91 -31.31
C ILE A 410 -25.41 -24.39 -31.17
N LEU A 411 -25.53 -24.90 -29.94
CA LEU A 411 -25.94 -26.27 -29.66
C LEU A 411 -27.34 -26.56 -30.18
N ARG A 412 -28.29 -25.66 -29.92
CA ARG A 412 -29.67 -25.78 -30.42
C ARG A 412 -29.74 -25.90 -31.94
N ARG A 413 -28.97 -25.10 -32.68
CA ARG A 413 -28.93 -25.18 -34.14
C ARG A 413 -28.22 -26.42 -34.65
N LEU A 414 -27.09 -26.79 -34.03
CA LEU A 414 -26.34 -27.98 -34.42
C LEU A 414 -27.12 -29.27 -34.17
N SER A 415 -27.92 -29.33 -33.11
CA SER A 415 -28.78 -30.48 -32.83
C SER A 415 -30.00 -30.57 -33.73
N ALA A 416 -30.48 -29.47 -34.28
CA ALA A 416 -31.57 -29.44 -35.27
C ALA A 416 -31.12 -29.85 -36.69
N SER A 417 -29.81 -29.75 -37.00
CA SER A 417 -29.25 -30.12 -38.28
C SER A 417 -28.85 -31.59 -38.33
N LYS A 418 -29.39 -32.34 -39.30
CA LYS A 418 -29.06 -33.77 -39.54
C LYS A 418 -27.76 -33.97 -40.31
N ASN A 419 -27.19 -32.92 -40.91
CA ASN A 419 -26.06 -33.01 -41.81
C ASN A 419 -24.74 -32.77 -41.05
N ARG A 420 -23.72 -33.61 -41.32
CA ARG A 420 -22.41 -33.63 -40.59
C ARG A 420 -21.25 -33.04 -41.35
N GLN A 421 -21.49 -32.37 -42.50
CA GLN A 421 -20.42 -31.80 -43.30
C GLN A 421 -19.79 -30.57 -42.60
N PRO A 422 -18.45 -30.43 -42.61
CA PRO A 422 -17.75 -29.34 -41.91
C PRO A 422 -18.16 -27.93 -42.38
N GLU A 423 -18.50 -27.77 -43.67
CA GLU A 423 -18.93 -26.49 -44.24
C GLU A 423 -20.29 -26.05 -43.73
N GLU A 424 -21.25 -26.98 -43.66
CA GLU A 424 -22.59 -26.70 -43.10
C GLU A 424 -22.54 -26.45 -41.59
N ARG A 425 -21.67 -27.16 -40.89
CA ARG A 425 -21.43 -26.93 -39.47
C ARG A 425 -20.91 -25.51 -39.24
N LEU A 426 -19.97 -25.02 -40.07
CA LEU A 426 -19.48 -23.66 -40.02
C LEU A 426 -20.59 -22.64 -40.28
N ALA A 427 -21.42 -22.90 -41.31
CA ALA A 427 -22.55 -22.02 -41.62
C ALA A 427 -23.57 -21.95 -40.48
N GLN A 428 -23.87 -23.10 -39.79
CA GLN A 428 -24.77 -23.14 -38.66
C GLN A 428 -24.21 -22.37 -37.45
N VAL A 429 -22.91 -22.51 -37.12
CA VAL A 429 -22.25 -21.78 -36.06
C VAL A 429 -22.25 -20.28 -36.33
N LEU A 430 -21.96 -19.86 -37.55
CA LEU A 430 -22.04 -18.46 -37.99
C LEU A 430 -23.45 -17.88 -37.87
N ALA A 431 -24.46 -18.63 -38.34
CA ALA A 431 -25.85 -18.20 -38.26
C ALA A 431 -26.34 -18.09 -36.84
N ALA A 432 -26.00 -19.07 -35.96
CA ALA A 432 -26.31 -19.02 -34.54
C ALA A 432 -25.64 -17.82 -33.85
N GLY A 433 -24.35 -17.60 -34.13
CA GLY A 433 -23.62 -16.48 -33.58
C GLY A 433 -24.19 -15.12 -33.96
N ARG A 434 -24.56 -14.93 -35.23
CA ARG A 434 -25.17 -13.68 -35.75
C ARG A 434 -26.49 -13.35 -35.07
N GLU A 435 -27.30 -14.35 -34.77
CA GLU A 435 -28.61 -14.19 -34.13
C GLU A 435 -28.50 -13.57 -32.75
N VAL A 436 -27.54 -14.03 -31.94
CA VAL A 436 -27.37 -13.59 -30.54
C VAL A 436 -26.38 -12.42 -30.36
N LEU A 437 -25.60 -12.12 -31.41
CA LEU A 437 -24.53 -11.12 -31.35
C LEU A 437 -25.03 -9.73 -30.95
N ARG A 438 -26.12 -9.25 -31.58
CA ARG A 438 -26.68 -7.92 -31.28
C ARG A 438 -27.22 -7.82 -29.85
N PRO A 439 -28.17 -8.70 -29.40
CA PRO A 439 -28.69 -8.64 -28.04
C PRO A 439 -27.59 -8.74 -26.98
N MET A 440 -26.63 -9.63 -27.16
CA MET A 440 -25.50 -9.83 -26.26
C MET A 440 -24.60 -8.59 -26.17
N THR A 441 -24.23 -7.98 -27.31
CA THR A 441 -23.40 -6.77 -27.34
C THR A 441 -24.11 -5.61 -26.65
N PHE A 442 -25.43 -5.44 -26.86
CA PHE A 442 -26.20 -4.39 -26.18
C PHE A 442 -26.30 -4.66 -24.67
N ALA A 443 -26.54 -5.90 -24.24
CA ALA A 443 -26.63 -6.24 -22.84
C ALA A 443 -25.34 -5.93 -22.08
N VAL A 444 -24.20 -6.42 -22.59
CA VAL A 444 -22.88 -6.15 -21.99
C VAL A 444 -22.53 -4.66 -22.09
N GLY A 445 -22.87 -4.00 -23.20
CA GLY A 445 -22.66 -2.56 -23.38
C GLY A 445 -23.43 -1.71 -22.36
N ILE A 446 -24.66 -2.09 -22.02
CA ILE A 446 -25.46 -1.41 -20.99
C ILE A 446 -24.81 -1.61 -19.60
N ILE A 447 -24.34 -2.82 -19.30
CA ILE A 447 -23.65 -3.07 -18.02
C ILE A 447 -22.39 -2.21 -17.92
N ILE A 448 -21.55 -2.17 -18.97
CA ILE A 448 -20.37 -1.30 -19.01
C ILE A 448 -20.75 0.18 -18.81
N LEU A 449 -21.83 0.64 -19.44
CA LEU A 449 -22.30 2.02 -19.34
C LEU A 449 -22.66 2.40 -17.90
N VAL A 450 -23.20 1.46 -17.10
CA VAL A 450 -23.52 1.68 -15.67
C VAL A 450 -22.24 1.89 -14.83
N TYR A 451 -21.11 1.28 -15.22
CA TYR A 451 -19.83 1.47 -14.53
C TYR A 451 -19.07 2.74 -14.93
N LEU A 452 -19.37 3.34 -16.10
CA LEU A 452 -18.66 4.54 -16.58
C LEU A 452 -18.70 5.73 -15.62
N PRO A 453 -19.85 6.07 -14.99
CA PRO A 453 -19.91 7.19 -14.03
C PRO A 453 -18.95 7.00 -12.84
N ILE A 454 -18.68 5.76 -12.42
CA ILE A 454 -17.76 5.47 -11.31
C ILE A 454 -16.33 5.90 -11.67
N LEU A 455 -15.95 5.84 -12.92
CA LEU A 455 -14.62 6.29 -13.38
C LEU A 455 -14.43 7.82 -13.25
N THR A 456 -15.51 8.60 -13.13
CA THR A 456 -15.45 10.06 -12.98
C THR A 456 -15.38 10.52 -11.52
N LEU A 457 -15.52 9.61 -10.55
CA LEU A 457 -15.40 9.92 -9.14
C LEU A 457 -14.00 10.48 -8.82
N THR A 458 -13.93 11.43 -7.91
CA THR A 458 -12.69 12.09 -7.45
C THR A 458 -12.49 11.87 -5.95
N GLY A 459 -11.33 12.23 -5.44
CA GLY A 459 -11.04 12.09 -4.00
C GLY A 459 -10.91 10.63 -3.54
N ILE A 460 -11.27 10.37 -2.30
CA ILE A 460 -11.15 9.05 -1.66
C ILE A 460 -12.04 8.02 -2.37
N GLU A 461 -13.27 8.40 -2.72
CA GLU A 461 -14.21 7.56 -3.46
C GLU A 461 -13.63 7.14 -4.82
N GLY A 462 -13.02 8.09 -5.51
CA GLY A 462 -12.35 7.82 -6.78
C GLY A 462 -11.20 6.83 -6.63
N LYS A 463 -10.35 6.99 -5.62
CA LYS A 463 -9.23 6.07 -5.35
C LYS A 463 -9.70 4.65 -5.01
N MET A 464 -10.84 4.52 -4.34
CA MET A 464 -11.43 3.21 -3.99
C MET A 464 -12.11 2.54 -5.18
N PHE A 465 -13.02 3.26 -5.86
CA PHE A 465 -13.95 2.63 -6.79
C PHE A 465 -13.50 2.66 -8.25
N ARG A 466 -12.62 3.59 -8.67
CA ARG A 466 -12.10 3.60 -10.06
C ARG A 466 -11.34 2.31 -10.43
N PRO A 467 -10.41 1.79 -9.62
CA PRO A 467 -9.74 0.53 -9.94
C PRO A 467 -10.72 -0.63 -10.06
N MET A 468 -11.72 -0.69 -9.18
CA MET A 468 -12.77 -1.70 -9.21
C MET A 468 -13.57 -1.61 -10.51
N ALA A 469 -14.12 -0.43 -10.84
CA ALA A 469 -14.92 -0.23 -12.05
C ALA A 469 -14.12 -0.53 -13.33
N ALA A 470 -12.87 -0.07 -13.39
CA ALA A 470 -11.99 -0.33 -14.52
C ALA A 470 -11.73 -1.84 -14.70
N THR A 471 -11.47 -2.57 -13.61
CA THR A 471 -11.27 -4.03 -13.65
C THR A 471 -12.50 -4.75 -14.18
N VAL A 472 -13.70 -4.39 -13.69
CA VAL A 472 -14.96 -4.99 -14.14
C VAL A 472 -15.22 -4.67 -15.63
N ILE A 473 -15.01 -3.43 -16.05
CA ILE A 473 -15.16 -3.03 -17.46
C ILE A 473 -14.20 -3.83 -18.36
N MET A 474 -12.93 -3.96 -17.96
CA MET A 474 -11.93 -4.72 -18.74
C MET A 474 -12.30 -6.21 -18.81
N ALA A 475 -12.76 -6.80 -17.70
CA ALA A 475 -13.20 -8.18 -17.65
C ALA A 475 -14.44 -8.43 -18.52
N LEU A 476 -15.44 -7.54 -18.47
CA LEU A 476 -16.65 -7.63 -19.32
C LEU A 476 -16.33 -7.44 -20.81
N ALA A 477 -15.50 -6.46 -21.14
CA ALA A 477 -15.05 -6.26 -22.53
C ALA A 477 -14.27 -7.48 -23.04
N GLY A 478 -13.39 -8.04 -22.20
CA GLY A 478 -12.67 -9.28 -22.48
C GLY A 478 -13.62 -10.47 -22.66
N SER A 479 -14.59 -10.65 -21.78
CA SER A 479 -15.61 -11.69 -21.88
C SER A 479 -16.44 -11.59 -23.18
N LEU A 480 -16.88 -10.38 -23.53
CA LEU A 480 -17.59 -10.13 -24.79
C LEU A 480 -16.73 -10.49 -26.01
N LEU A 481 -15.46 -10.09 -25.99
CA LEU A 481 -14.51 -10.45 -27.08
C LEU A 481 -14.37 -11.97 -27.20
N LEU A 482 -14.21 -12.67 -26.09
CA LEU A 482 -14.10 -14.13 -26.03
C LEU A 482 -15.38 -14.81 -26.49
N ALA A 483 -16.54 -14.31 -26.08
CA ALA A 483 -17.84 -14.86 -26.48
C ALA A 483 -18.08 -14.75 -28.00
N VAL A 484 -17.50 -13.73 -28.66
CA VAL A 484 -17.62 -13.54 -30.12
C VAL A 484 -16.53 -14.29 -30.91
N THR A 485 -15.37 -14.56 -30.32
CA THR A 485 -14.23 -15.14 -31.01
C THR A 485 -13.92 -16.57 -30.62
N VAL A 486 -13.63 -16.78 -29.34
CA VAL A 486 -13.15 -18.06 -28.81
C VAL A 486 -14.28 -19.07 -28.63
N THR A 487 -15.40 -18.63 -28.05
CA THR A 487 -16.54 -19.49 -27.76
C THR A 487 -17.12 -20.15 -29.02
N PRO A 488 -17.37 -19.44 -30.13
CA PRO A 488 -17.81 -20.09 -31.39
C PRO A 488 -16.79 -21.04 -31.95
N LEU A 489 -15.48 -20.73 -31.87
CA LEU A 489 -14.40 -21.57 -32.36
C LEU A 489 -14.32 -22.89 -31.57
N LEU A 490 -14.35 -22.83 -30.24
CA LEU A 490 -14.35 -24.01 -29.39
C LEU A 490 -15.63 -24.84 -29.58
N SER A 491 -16.79 -24.18 -29.75
CA SER A 491 -18.04 -24.84 -30.06
C SER A 491 -18.00 -25.56 -31.41
N PHE A 492 -17.36 -24.96 -32.40
CA PHE A 492 -17.15 -25.61 -33.71
C PHE A 492 -16.32 -26.88 -33.58
N TRP A 493 -15.28 -26.90 -32.74
CA TRP A 493 -14.41 -28.07 -32.60
C TRP A 493 -14.98 -29.14 -31.65
N PHE A 494 -15.48 -28.75 -30.51
CA PHE A 494 -15.78 -29.64 -29.38
C PHE A 494 -17.26 -29.87 -29.12
N ALA A 495 -18.18 -29.03 -29.64
CA ALA A 495 -19.59 -29.29 -29.50
C ALA A 495 -19.98 -30.54 -30.31
N GLY A 496 -20.35 -31.62 -29.60
CA GLY A 496 -20.67 -32.91 -30.22
C GLY A 496 -21.93 -32.82 -31.10
N THR A 497 -21.93 -33.57 -32.17
CA THR A 497 -23.08 -33.71 -33.12
C THR A 497 -24.06 -34.84 -32.69
N GLY A 498 -23.83 -35.50 -31.59
CA GLY A 498 -24.53 -36.71 -31.19
C GLY A 498 -25.19 -36.58 -29.84
N GLY A 499 -26.45 -36.28 -29.84
CA GLY A 499 -27.34 -36.33 -28.70
C GLY A 499 -28.40 -35.26 -28.86
N GLY A 500 -29.63 -35.62 -29.08
CA GLY A 500 -30.73 -34.67 -29.08
C GLY A 500 -30.64 -33.80 -27.84
N HIS A 501 -30.97 -32.53 -27.97
CA HIS A 501 -31.07 -31.58 -26.86
C HIS A 501 -32.28 -32.07 -26.00
N GLU A 502 -32.07 -33.18 -25.25
CA GLU A 502 -33.04 -33.57 -24.24
C GLU A 502 -32.99 -32.54 -23.13
N GLU A 503 -34.10 -31.82 -22.97
CA GLU A 503 -34.25 -30.90 -21.84
C GLU A 503 -33.88 -31.66 -20.55
N THR A 504 -32.86 -31.15 -19.83
CA THR A 504 -32.47 -31.72 -18.53
C THR A 504 -33.71 -31.83 -17.63
N ARG A 505 -33.77 -32.88 -16.82
CA ARG A 505 -34.90 -33.07 -15.87
C ARG A 505 -35.16 -31.80 -15.05
N LEU A 506 -34.10 -31.08 -14.70
CA LEU A 506 -34.19 -29.82 -13.96
C LEU A 506 -34.94 -28.73 -14.77
N ILE A 507 -34.59 -28.51 -16.03
CA ILE A 507 -35.26 -27.52 -16.90
C ILE A 507 -36.75 -27.88 -17.04
N ARG A 508 -37.07 -29.17 -17.17
CA ARG A 508 -38.47 -29.64 -17.26
C ARG A 508 -39.25 -29.35 -16.00
N ILE A 509 -38.66 -29.58 -14.81
CA ILE A 509 -39.26 -29.26 -13.52
C ILE A 509 -39.46 -27.75 -13.37
N MET A 510 -38.40 -26.96 -13.62
CA MET A 510 -38.48 -25.50 -13.52
C MET A 510 -39.50 -24.90 -14.49
N ARG A 511 -39.57 -25.41 -15.72
CA ARG A 511 -40.60 -25.00 -16.70
C ARG A 511 -42.00 -25.34 -16.24
N GLY A 512 -42.17 -26.52 -15.58
CA GLY A 512 -43.43 -26.91 -14.97
C GLY A 512 -43.89 -25.97 -13.86
N LEU A 513 -42.96 -25.44 -13.07
CA LEU A 513 -43.23 -24.45 -12.01
C LEU A 513 -43.44 -23.03 -12.58
N TYR A 514 -42.63 -22.65 -13.57
CA TYR A 514 -42.67 -21.31 -14.17
C TYR A 514 -43.95 -21.06 -15.00
N ALA A 515 -44.37 -22.04 -15.83
CA ALA A 515 -45.49 -21.87 -16.73
C ALA A 515 -46.84 -21.50 -16.07
N PRO A 516 -47.22 -22.09 -14.91
CA PRO A 516 -48.42 -21.63 -14.20
C PRO A 516 -48.25 -20.23 -13.58
N CYS A 517 -47.04 -19.90 -13.03
CA CYS A 517 -46.76 -18.56 -12.50
C CYS A 517 -46.85 -17.50 -13.58
N LEU A 518 -46.28 -17.78 -14.76
CA LEU A 518 -46.34 -16.86 -15.90
C LEU A 518 -47.77 -16.64 -16.37
N ARG A 519 -48.58 -17.73 -16.50
CA ARG A 519 -49.99 -17.63 -16.88
C ARG A 519 -50.81 -16.83 -15.87
N TRP A 520 -50.55 -17.02 -14.58
CA TRP A 520 -51.18 -16.25 -13.52
C TRP A 520 -50.79 -14.77 -13.60
N ALA A 521 -49.52 -14.47 -13.79
CA ALA A 521 -49.00 -13.09 -13.90
C ALA A 521 -49.59 -12.35 -15.12
N LEU A 522 -49.70 -13.04 -16.27
CA LEU A 522 -50.29 -12.48 -17.49
C LEU A 522 -51.81 -12.30 -17.37
N ALA A 523 -52.49 -13.20 -16.66
CA ALA A 523 -53.94 -13.12 -16.44
C ALA A 523 -54.30 -11.99 -15.44
N ARG A 524 -53.42 -11.67 -14.51
CA ARG A 524 -53.64 -10.68 -13.45
C ARG A 524 -52.44 -9.73 -13.29
N PRO A 525 -52.13 -8.88 -14.27
CA PRO A 525 -50.86 -8.13 -14.29
C PRO A 525 -50.73 -7.10 -13.15
N MET A 526 -51.81 -6.65 -12.54
CA MET A 526 -51.80 -5.71 -11.42
C MET A 526 -51.16 -6.31 -10.14
N TRP A 527 -51.32 -7.63 -9.92
CA TRP A 527 -50.79 -8.27 -8.71
C TRP A 527 -49.25 -8.36 -8.67
N PRO A 528 -48.55 -8.84 -9.72
CA PRO A 528 -47.10 -8.79 -9.75
C PRO A 528 -46.54 -7.37 -9.60
N VAL A 529 -47.19 -6.37 -10.23
CA VAL A 529 -46.79 -4.97 -10.11
C VAL A 529 -46.98 -4.46 -8.67
N ALA A 530 -48.14 -4.75 -8.05
CA ALA A 530 -48.41 -4.36 -6.67
C ALA A 530 -47.41 -4.99 -5.68
N ILE A 531 -47.10 -6.28 -5.87
CA ILE A 531 -46.07 -6.99 -5.06
C ILE A 531 -44.71 -6.36 -5.25
N ALA A 532 -44.29 -6.05 -6.50
CA ALA A 532 -43.00 -5.42 -6.79
C ALA A 532 -42.89 -4.03 -6.15
N VAL A 533 -43.93 -3.20 -6.26
CA VAL A 533 -44.01 -1.89 -5.62
C VAL A 533 -43.98 -2.01 -4.10
N GLY A 534 -44.73 -2.96 -3.53
CA GLY A 534 -44.74 -3.19 -2.09
C GLY A 534 -43.35 -3.62 -1.55
N LEU A 535 -42.70 -4.56 -2.23
CA LEU A 535 -41.32 -4.97 -1.91
C LEU A 535 -40.33 -3.80 -2.06
N PHE A 536 -40.48 -2.99 -3.08
CA PHE A 536 -39.63 -1.81 -3.29
C PHE A 536 -39.80 -0.79 -2.15
N LEU A 537 -41.02 -0.47 -1.75
CA LEU A 537 -41.28 0.45 -0.64
C LEU A 537 -40.79 -0.13 0.69
N LEU A 538 -40.94 -1.44 0.91
CA LEU A 538 -40.42 -2.13 2.08
C LEU A 538 -38.88 -2.04 2.10
N SER A 539 -38.21 -2.29 0.98
CA SER A 539 -36.74 -2.21 0.88
C SER A 539 -36.22 -0.79 1.11
N LEU A 540 -36.93 0.23 0.64
CA LEU A 540 -36.64 1.64 0.91
C LEU A 540 -36.76 1.96 2.42
N GLY A 541 -37.79 1.46 3.08
CA GLY A 541 -37.99 1.63 4.52
C GLY A 541 -36.93 0.91 5.36
N LEU A 542 -36.48 -0.27 4.94
CA LEU A 542 -35.39 -0.98 5.56
C LEU A 542 -34.05 -0.29 5.30
N GLY A 543 -33.83 0.15 4.06
CA GLY A 543 -32.60 0.86 3.67
C GLY A 543 -32.36 2.14 4.47
N ALA A 544 -33.44 2.88 4.81
CA ALA A 544 -33.36 4.07 5.66
C ALA A 544 -32.87 3.80 7.09
N ARG A 545 -32.91 2.54 7.53
CA ARG A 545 -32.42 2.09 8.87
C ARG A 545 -31.02 1.51 8.83
N LEU A 546 -30.45 1.30 7.66
CA LEU A 546 -29.08 0.79 7.52
C LEU A 546 -28.08 1.90 7.83
N GLY A 547 -27.08 1.59 8.64
CA GLY A 547 -25.93 2.47 8.83
C GLY A 547 -25.09 2.57 7.55
N ILE A 548 -24.49 3.73 7.33
CA ILE A 548 -23.59 3.93 6.21
C ILE A 548 -22.17 3.71 6.71
N GLU A 549 -21.53 2.62 6.28
CA GLU A 549 -20.09 2.41 6.44
C GLU A 549 -19.43 2.58 5.07
N PHE A 550 -18.45 3.48 4.99
CA PHE A 550 -17.80 3.81 3.73
C PHE A 550 -16.63 2.87 3.42
N VAL A 551 -15.86 2.50 4.44
CA VAL A 551 -14.70 1.60 4.29
C VAL A 551 -15.03 0.26 4.94
N PRO A 552 -14.89 -0.86 4.21
CA PRO A 552 -15.10 -2.19 4.81
C PRO A 552 -14.09 -2.41 5.94
N ARG A 553 -14.53 -3.02 7.02
CA ARG A 553 -13.66 -3.40 8.13
C ARG A 553 -12.68 -4.48 7.65
N LEU A 554 -11.41 -4.18 7.72
CA LEU A 554 -10.34 -5.13 7.45
C LEU A 554 -9.90 -5.75 8.76
N ASP A 555 -10.01 -7.05 8.87
CA ASP A 555 -9.51 -7.80 10.00
C ASP A 555 -8.12 -8.37 9.64
N GLU A 556 -7.08 -7.73 10.15
CA GLU A 556 -5.70 -8.19 10.00
C GLU A 556 -5.37 -9.34 10.97
N GLY A 557 -6.24 -9.57 11.96
CA GLY A 557 -6.06 -10.57 13.01
C GLY A 557 -5.29 -10.03 14.21
N ASP A 558 -5.01 -8.73 14.23
CA ASP A 558 -4.31 -8.03 15.31
C ASP A 558 -5.24 -7.01 15.98
N LEU A 559 -5.06 -6.78 17.28
CA LEU A 559 -5.79 -5.77 18.03
C LEU A 559 -4.89 -4.58 18.30
N ALA A 560 -5.28 -3.39 17.81
CA ALA A 560 -4.64 -2.12 18.15
C ALA A 560 -5.55 -1.35 19.12
N VAL A 561 -5.12 -1.19 20.36
CA VAL A 561 -5.84 -0.42 21.37
C VAL A 561 -5.13 0.91 21.57
N GLN A 562 -5.82 2.02 21.29
CA GLN A 562 -5.34 3.37 21.58
C GLN A 562 -6.00 3.91 22.85
N VAL A 563 -5.17 4.36 23.78
CA VAL A 563 -5.63 5.03 25.00
C VAL A 563 -5.20 6.49 24.95
N TRP A 564 -6.16 7.39 24.94
CA TRP A 564 -5.93 8.82 24.95
C TRP A 564 -5.96 9.32 26.39
N ARG A 565 -4.88 9.94 26.84
CA ARG A 565 -4.77 10.57 28.18
C ARG A 565 -4.52 12.07 28.02
N LEU A 566 -4.60 12.78 29.12
CA LEU A 566 -4.29 14.21 29.12
C LEU A 566 -2.84 14.45 28.66
N PRO A 567 -2.57 15.46 27.84
CA PRO A 567 -1.23 15.74 27.33
C PRO A 567 -0.18 16.02 28.43
N SER A 568 -0.63 16.39 29.63
CA SER A 568 0.21 16.68 30.79
C SER A 568 0.62 15.47 31.63
N VAL A 569 0.16 14.26 31.26
CA VAL A 569 0.49 13.03 32.00
C VAL A 569 1.96 12.69 31.86
N SER A 570 2.64 12.47 32.99
CA SER A 570 4.06 12.05 32.97
C SER A 570 4.24 10.61 32.50
N LEU A 571 5.42 10.30 31.96
CA LEU A 571 5.75 8.94 31.50
C LEU A 571 5.65 7.90 32.63
N SER A 572 6.02 8.25 33.86
CA SER A 572 5.93 7.37 35.04
C SER A 572 4.48 7.00 35.38
N GLU A 573 3.53 7.89 35.13
CA GLU A 573 2.11 7.64 35.38
C GLU A 573 1.50 6.78 34.27
N ILE A 574 1.99 6.88 33.03
CA ILE A 574 1.61 5.97 31.95
C ILE A 574 2.06 4.53 32.27
N GLY A 575 3.27 4.35 32.84
CA GLY A 575 3.78 3.05 33.26
C GLY A 575 2.93 2.36 34.34
N ARG A 576 2.31 3.10 35.25
CA ARG A 576 1.41 2.55 36.27
C ARG A 576 0.09 2.00 35.73
N ALA A 577 -0.32 2.38 34.54
CA ALA A 577 -1.54 1.86 33.89
C ALA A 577 -1.35 0.46 33.26
N HIS A 578 -0.13 -0.06 33.26
CA HIS A 578 0.21 -1.38 32.70
C HIS A 578 0.48 -2.46 33.75
N VAL A 579 0.19 -2.21 35.03
CA VAL A 579 0.32 -3.17 36.13
C VAL A 579 -1.05 -3.66 36.57
#